data_34963edb62716d205845225d760311ca
#
_entry.id   34963edb62716d205845225d760311ca
#
_cell.length_a   1.000
_cell.length_b   1.000
_cell.length_c   1.000
_cell.angle_alpha   90.00
_cell.angle_beta   90.00
_cell.angle_gamma   90.00
#
_symmetry.space_group_name_H-M   'P 1'
#
loop_
_entity.id
_entity.type
_entity.pdbx_description
1 polymer ?
#
loop_
_entity_poly.entity_id
_entity_poly.type
_entity_poly.pdbx_seq_one_letter_code
_entity_poly.pdbx_strand_id
1 'polypeptide(L)'
;MIAIISCSHSPDDERVYHKQMRSLEKKGHRIFYITHSELETNLSSNLIYHINYKKTPNLKKYIDFVINKIKAQDKVTHVQIHETELLPIFKVIKSRSKNIVTIYDVHENMEALYRTFSVRAWPIKEVAIKIRKLKEKIYLKYVDQIILANIPIGETPYARDSIPTAVLQNFPEKKHCGFSRESERQKPRFIYHGHLAPERGIDDLIKAMFEVVHYYPQATLTLIGTFRTTVFRDEIQKLIHDNSFENVVKIFNQIPHNEIWGVLKDHTIGVIPFARNPLTEENTPTKLFEMMASGLEIVSTDLPPIRHFVNESVYWASPEDPGSLRGAMISAIKSLRQSSSIKKNLDLIEKKYNWGVIEKRYLDLFEVR
;
A
#
# COMPACT_ATOMS: atom_id res chain seq x y z
N MET A 1 6.96 24.95 11.08
CA MET A 1 5.83 24.45 10.27
C MET A 1 6.36 23.45 9.24
N ILE A 2 5.67 22.35 9.06
CA ILE A 2 6.01 21.27 8.12
C ILE A 2 5.06 21.36 6.91
N ALA A 3 5.58 21.43 5.69
CA ALA A 3 4.76 21.35 4.47
C ALA A 3 4.78 19.91 3.93
N ILE A 4 3.60 19.33 3.68
CA ILE A 4 3.43 18.00 3.10
C ILE A 4 2.66 18.15 1.79
N ILE A 5 3.21 17.59 0.71
CA ILE A 5 2.68 17.80 -0.66
C ILE A 5 2.50 16.44 -1.33
N SER A 6 1.33 16.23 -1.92
CA SER A 6 1.01 15.08 -2.75
C SER A 6 0.26 15.47 -4.01
N CYS A 7 0.45 14.74 -5.11
CA CYS A 7 -0.25 14.99 -6.37
C CYS A 7 -1.01 13.77 -6.92
N SER A 8 -0.84 12.59 -6.33
CA SER A 8 -1.49 11.37 -6.80
C SER A 8 -2.24 10.58 -5.70
N HIS A 9 -1.92 10.81 -4.43
CA HIS A 9 -2.63 10.19 -3.32
C HIS A 9 -3.97 10.89 -3.05
N SER A 10 -4.95 10.13 -2.54
CA SER A 10 -6.16 10.73 -1.98
C SER A 10 -5.81 11.69 -0.84
N PRO A 11 -6.50 12.83 -0.69
CA PRO A 11 -6.24 13.73 0.43
C PRO A 11 -6.32 13.06 1.81
N ASP A 12 -7.21 12.09 1.97
CA ASP A 12 -7.43 11.27 3.16
C ASP A 12 -6.66 9.94 3.13
N ASP A 13 -5.53 9.88 2.42
CA ASP A 13 -4.71 8.69 2.33
C ASP A 13 -4.34 8.14 3.71
N GLU A 14 -4.43 6.83 3.87
CA GLU A 14 -4.24 6.14 5.14
C GLU A 14 -2.83 6.34 5.70
N ARG A 15 -1.81 6.30 4.86
CA ARG A 15 -0.41 6.49 5.28
C ARG A 15 -0.10 7.96 5.52
N VAL A 16 -0.45 8.83 4.54
CA VAL A 16 -0.05 10.23 4.57
C VAL A 16 -0.85 10.99 5.63
N TYR A 17 -2.19 10.94 5.55
CA TYR A 17 -3.04 11.71 6.45
C TYR A 17 -3.24 11.03 7.80
N HIS A 18 -3.74 9.78 7.80
CA HIS A 18 -4.17 9.13 9.04
C HIS A 18 -3.00 8.65 9.92
N LYS A 19 -1.82 8.40 9.35
CA LYS A 19 -0.63 7.99 10.13
C LYS A 19 0.39 9.12 10.24
N GLN A 20 1.03 9.49 9.14
CA GLN A 20 2.15 10.45 9.18
C GLN A 20 1.73 11.82 9.74
N MET A 21 0.72 12.45 9.15
CA MET A 21 0.30 13.77 9.59
C MET A 21 -0.31 13.75 11.00
N ARG A 22 -1.11 12.74 11.34
CA ARG A 22 -1.66 12.60 12.69
C ARG A 22 -0.58 12.38 13.76
N SER A 23 0.51 11.70 13.43
CA SER A 23 1.66 11.56 14.32
C SER A 23 2.36 12.91 14.57
N LEU A 24 2.57 13.71 13.52
CA LEU A 24 3.12 15.05 13.64
C LEU A 24 2.19 16.00 14.42
N GLU A 25 0.89 15.94 14.14
CA GLU A 25 -0.12 16.73 14.85
C GLU A 25 -0.14 16.43 16.36
N LYS A 26 -0.11 15.15 16.75
CA LYS A 26 -0.01 14.71 18.15
C LYS A 26 1.25 15.24 18.87
N LYS A 27 2.33 15.47 18.12
CA LYS A 27 3.56 16.11 18.63
C LYS A 27 3.51 17.63 18.64
N GLY A 28 2.40 18.24 18.24
CA GLY A 28 2.21 19.69 18.23
C GLY A 28 2.80 20.41 17.04
N HIS A 29 3.21 19.71 15.99
CA HIS A 29 3.70 20.34 14.78
C HIS A 29 2.55 20.99 13.99
N ARG A 30 2.79 22.22 13.51
CA ARG A 30 1.90 22.87 12.54
C ARG A 30 2.20 22.33 11.14
N ILE A 31 1.17 21.88 10.44
CA ILE A 31 1.26 21.21 9.16
C ILE A 31 0.57 22.03 8.09
N PHE A 32 1.23 22.23 6.97
CA PHE A 32 0.67 22.79 5.76
C PHE A 32 0.55 21.70 4.71
N TYR A 33 -0.68 21.22 4.48
CA TYR A 33 -0.96 20.11 3.59
C TYR A 33 -1.50 20.61 2.25
N ILE A 34 -0.87 20.20 1.14
CA ILE A 34 -1.29 20.62 -0.21
C ILE A 34 -1.50 19.35 -1.06
N THR A 35 -2.71 19.19 -1.59
CA THR A 35 -3.11 18.06 -2.43
C THR A 35 -3.55 18.50 -3.82
N HIS A 36 -3.56 17.53 -4.76
CA HIS A 36 -4.00 17.70 -6.13
C HIS A 36 -5.04 16.63 -6.46
N SER A 37 -6.31 16.91 -6.16
CA SER A 37 -7.37 15.92 -6.20
C SER A 37 -8.67 16.48 -6.77
N GLU A 38 -9.47 15.60 -7.39
CA GLU A 38 -10.86 15.89 -7.76
C GLU A 38 -11.78 15.92 -6.53
N LEU A 39 -11.36 15.27 -5.42
CA LEU A 39 -12.16 15.19 -4.21
C LEU A 39 -12.11 16.52 -3.45
N GLU A 40 -13.26 17.12 -3.23
CA GLU A 40 -13.42 18.31 -2.39
C GLU A 40 -13.51 17.87 -0.93
N THR A 41 -12.37 17.60 -0.31
CA THR A 41 -12.28 17.28 1.12
C THR A 41 -11.61 18.41 1.87
N ASN A 42 -12.17 18.77 3.03
CA ASN A 42 -11.52 19.67 3.98
C ASN A 42 -11.00 18.87 5.17
N LEU A 43 -9.68 18.75 5.24
CA LEU A 43 -8.97 18.00 6.28
C LEU A 43 -8.27 18.91 7.29
N SER A 44 -8.63 20.17 7.32
CA SER A 44 -8.05 21.15 8.24
C SER A 44 -8.45 20.87 9.69
N SER A 45 -7.54 21.14 10.61
CA SER A 45 -7.72 21.07 12.06
C SER A 45 -7.03 22.27 12.71
N ASN A 46 -6.92 22.29 14.04
CA ASN A 46 -6.20 23.35 14.75
C ASN A 46 -4.72 23.47 14.33
N LEU A 47 -4.08 22.37 13.95
CA LEU A 47 -2.67 22.32 13.56
C LEU A 47 -2.44 21.98 12.09
N ILE A 48 -3.46 21.47 11.39
CA ILE A 48 -3.38 21.13 9.96
C ILE A 48 -4.13 22.19 9.15
N TYR A 49 -3.40 22.88 8.28
CA TYR A 49 -3.98 23.76 7.27
C TYR A 49 -3.93 23.06 5.92
N HIS A 50 -5.09 22.61 5.41
CA HIS A 50 -5.20 21.86 4.15
C HIS A 50 -5.69 22.77 3.02
N ILE A 51 -5.01 22.68 1.87
CA ILE A 51 -5.44 23.24 0.58
C ILE A 51 -5.48 22.13 -0.46
N ASN A 52 -6.66 21.88 -1.02
CA ASN A 52 -6.78 21.04 -2.20
C ASN A 52 -6.75 21.91 -3.47
N TYR A 53 -5.80 21.62 -4.37
CA TYR A 53 -5.78 22.18 -5.71
C TYR A 53 -6.54 21.21 -6.62
N LYS A 54 -7.61 21.68 -7.28
CA LYS A 54 -8.42 20.83 -8.17
C LYS A 54 -7.55 20.16 -9.22
N LYS A 55 -7.70 18.88 -9.40
CA LYS A 55 -6.88 18.08 -10.31
C LYS A 55 -6.96 18.61 -11.73
N THR A 56 -5.82 18.79 -12.36
CA THR A 56 -5.68 19.26 -13.74
C THR A 56 -4.64 18.41 -14.47
N PRO A 57 -4.74 18.26 -15.79
CA PRO A 57 -3.72 17.54 -16.59
C PRO A 57 -2.35 18.23 -16.55
N ASN A 58 -2.31 19.52 -16.22
CA ASN A 58 -1.07 20.32 -16.21
C ASN A 58 -0.42 20.36 -14.84
N LEU A 59 0.39 19.35 -14.53
CA LEU A 59 1.13 19.25 -13.28
C LEU A 59 2.06 20.44 -13.03
N LYS A 60 2.57 21.11 -14.06
CA LYS A 60 3.42 22.30 -13.91
C LYS A 60 2.67 23.41 -13.19
N LYS A 61 1.38 23.65 -13.52
CA LYS A 61 0.55 24.66 -12.81
C LYS A 61 0.42 24.33 -11.33
N TYR A 62 0.26 23.03 -11.00
CA TYR A 62 0.22 22.60 -9.62
C TYR A 62 1.55 22.84 -8.90
N ILE A 63 2.68 22.48 -9.51
CA ILE A 63 4.01 22.74 -8.95
C ILE A 63 4.23 24.24 -8.70
N ASP A 64 3.89 25.10 -9.67
CA ASP A 64 4.01 26.55 -9.51
C ASP A 64 3.10 27.08 -8.38
N PHE A 65 1.88 26.57 -8.27
CA PHE A 65 0.96 26.87 -7.17
C PHE A 65 1.57 26.50 -5.81
N VAL A 66 2.07 25.26 -5.67
CA VAL A 66 2.70 24.76 -4.44
C VAL A 66 3.88 25.66 -4.04
N ILE A 67 4.77 25.95 -4.99
CA ILE A 67 5.92 26.84 -4.75
C ILE A 67 5.47 28.21 -4.24
N ASN A 68 4.46 28.81 -4.85
CA ASN A 68 3.96 30.11 -4.42
C ASN A 68 3.31 30.05 -3.03
N LYS A 69 2.58 28.97 -2.73
CA LYS A 69 1.96 28.79 -1.42
C LYS A 69 2.99 28.58 -0.30
N ILE A 70 4.04 27.78 -0.56
CA ILE A 70 5.14 27.58 0.41
C ILE A 70 5.90 28.90 0.65
N LYS A 71 6.13 29.66 -0.41
CA LYS A 71 6.82 30.96 -0.33
C LYS A 71 6.06 32.00 0.52
N ALA A 72 4.74 31.92 0.52
CA ALA A 72 3.87 32.82 1.30
C ALA A 72 3.77 32.40 2.77
N GLN A 73 4.37 31.28 3.17
CA GLN A 73 4.38 30.83 4.56
C GLN A 73 5.71 31.17 5.22
N ASP A 74 5.60 31.91 6.33
CA ASP A 74 6.76 32.13 7.20
C ASP A 74 7.05 30.88 8.03
N LYS A 75 8.34 30.63 8.30
CA LYS A 75 8.82 29.59 9.22
C LYS A 75 8.57 28.14 8.78
N VAL A 76 8.53 27.85 7.46
CA VAL A 76 8.61 26.46 6.98
C VAL A 76 10.00 25.90 7.29
N THR A 77 10.05 24.80 8.02
CA THR A 77 11.31 24.12 8.41
C THR A 77 11.56 22.85 7.61
N HIS A 78 10.50 22.15 7.23
CA HIS A 78 10.56 20.89 6.49
C HIS A 78 9.57 20.89 5.34
N VAL A 79 9.94 20.25 4.24
CA VAL A 79 9.07 20.02 3.09
C VAL A 79 9.17 18.55 2.71
N GLN A 80 8.06 17.82 2.84
CA GLN A 80 7.92 16.43 2.44
C GLN A 80 7.09 16.32 1.16
N ILE A 81 7.55 15.51 0.22
CA ILE A 81 6.81 15.17 -1.01
C ILE A 81 6.70 13.66 -1.16
N HIS A 82 5.68 13.20 -1.88
CA HIS A 82 5.39 11.77 -2.01
C HIS A 82 5.62 11.22 -3.43
N GLU A 83 5.72 12.07 -4.43
CA GLU A 83 5.87 11.64 -5.83
C GLU A 83 7.11 12.23 -6.50
N THR A 84 7.73 11.43 -7.38
CA THR A 84 8.94 11.81 -8.15
C THR A 84 8.71 13.09 -8.97
N GLU A 85 7.50 13.29 -9.45
CA GLU A 85 7.10 14.43 -10.27
C GLU A 85 7.20 15.77 -9.51
N LEU A 86 7.18 15.74 -8.19
CA LEU A 86 7.27 16.92 -7.31
C LEU A 86 8.71 17.30 -6.94
N LEU A 87 9.70 16.46 -7.23
CA LEU A 87 11.11 16.73 -6.94
C LEU A 87 11.63 18.10 -7.42
N PRO A 88 11.16 18.67 -8.56
CA PRO A 88 11.57 20.01 -8.97
C PRO A 88 11.28 21.10 -7.93
N ILE A 89 10.30 20.90 -7.02
CA ILE A 89 9.97 21.82 -5.94
C ILE A 89 11.19 22.03 -5.03
N PHE A 90 11.92 20.95 -4.71
CA PHE A 90 13.09 21.00 -3.83
C PHE A 90 14.22 21.86 -4.39
N LYS A 91 14.44 21.83 -5.70
CA LYS A 91 15.42 22.73 -6.35
C LYS A 91 15.10 24.20 -6.06
N VAL A 92 13.83 24.59 -6.19
CA VAL A 92 13.39 25.98 -5.95
C VAL A 92 13.50 26.33 -4.47
N ILE A 93 13.13 25.42 -3.58
CA ILE A 93 13.21 25.65 -2.13
C ILE A 93 14.66 25.82 -1.69
N LYS A 94 15.55 24.91 -2.09
CA LYS A 94 16.97 24.94 -1.73
C LYS A 94 17.73 26.13 -2.32
N SER A 95 17.30 26.65 -3.46
CA SER A 95 17.89 27.88 -4.03
C SER A 95 17.60 29.12 -3.19
N ARG A 96 16.55 29.10 -2.33
CA ARG A 96 16.14 30.22 -1.49
C ARG A 96 16.57 30.07 -0.04
N SER A 97 16.48 28.87 0.49
CA SER A 97 16.88 28.57 1.85
C SER A 97 17.49 27.16 1.93
N LYS A 98 18.76 27.10 2.26
CA LYS A 98 19.46 25.83 2.50
C LYS A 98 19.04 25.18 3.82
N ASN A 99 18.45 25.93 4.73
CA ASN A 99 18.08 25.46 6.07
C ASN A 99 16.75 24.67 6.09
N ILE A 100 15.96 24.73 5.02
CA ILE A 100 14.72 23.93 4.94
C ILE A 100 15.12 22.49 4.63
N VAL A 101 14.73 21.56 5.50
CA VAL A 101 14.94 20.12 5.29
C VAL A 101 13.95 19.59 4.27
N THR A 102 14.45 18.88 3.28
CA THR A 102 13.66 18.30 2.19
C THR A 102 13.61 16.78 2.32
N ILE A 103 12.39 16.23 2.36
CA ILE A 103 12.12 14.80 2.60
C ILE A 103 11.36 14.23 1.40
N TYR A 104 11.93 13.20 0.77
CA TYR A 104 11.28 12.48 -0.31
C TYR A 104 10.77 11.13 0.19
N ASP A 105 9.44 10.95 0.27
CA ASP A 105 8.79 9.70 0.67
C ASP A 105 8.43 8.88 -0.57
N VAL A 106 9.19 7.83 -0.81
CA VAL A 106 9.06 6.92 -1.95
C VAL A 106 8.09 5.81 -1.61
N HIS A 107 6.90 5.85 -2.18
CA HIS A 107 5.85 4.88 -1.90
C HIS A 107 6.00 3.58 -2.67
N GLU A 108 6.42 3.66 -3.93
CA GLU A 108 6.48 2.51 -4.82
C GLU A 108 7.73 2.54 -5.69
N ASN A 109 8.19 1.35 -6.11
CA ASN A 109 9.20 1.26 -7.14
C ASN A 109 8.61 1.63 -8.51
N MET A 110 8.84 2.87 -8.94
CA MET A 110 8.32 3.39 -10.22
C MET A 110 8.81 2.62 -11.43
N GLU A 111 9.98 1.99 -11.34
CA GLU A 111 10.52 1.14 -12.42
C GLU A 111 9.71 -0.14 -12.54
N ALA A 112 9.46 -0.83 -11.43
CA ALA A 112 8.65 -2.04 -11.38
C ALA A 112 7.21 -1.76 -11.85
N LEU A 113 6.61 -0.66 -11.42
CA LEU A 113 5.31 -0.19 -11.90
C LEU A 113 5.29 0.00 -13.41
N TYR A 114 6.29 0.73 -13.94
CA TYR A 114 6.33 1.02 -15.36
C TYR A 114 6.58 -0.24 -16.21
N ARG A 115 7.41 -1.15 -15.74
CA ARG A 115 7.64 -2.46 -16.40
C ARG A 115 6.38 -3.32 -16.43
N THR A 116 5.62 -3.33 -15.34
CA THR A 116 4.41 -4.13 -15.22
C THR A 116 3.25 -3.57 -16.06
N PHE A 117 3.03 -2.26 -16.03
CA PHE A 117 1.80 -1.67 -16.60
C PHE A 117 1.98 -0.94 -17.93
N SER A 118 3.20 -0.63 -18.37
CA SER A 118 3.37 0.06 -19.64
C SER A 118 3.04 -0.87 -20.82
N VAL A 119 2.18 -0.41 -21.71
CA VAL A 119 1.84 -1.10 -22.97
C VAL A 119 2.88 -0.89 -24.08
N ARG A 120 3.92 -0.07 -23.84
CA ARG A 120 4.96 0.24 -24.83
C ARG A 120 5.84 -0.98 -25.09
N ALA A 121 6.39 -1.08 -26.30
CA ALA A 121 7.37 -2.11 -26.66
C ALA A 121 8.60 -2.05 -25.73
N TRP A 122 9.21 -3.21 -25.45
CA TRP A 122 10.30 -3.34 -24.50
C TRP A 122 11.44 -2.31 -24.63
N PRO A 123 12.00 -2.05 -25.83
CA PRO A 123 13.11 -1.08 -25.94
C PRO A 123 12.68 0.34 -25.57
N ILE A 124 11.43 0.72 -25.89
CA ILE A 124 10.90 2.04 -25.54
C ILE A 124 10.65 2.15 -24.04
N LYS A 125 10.21 1.06 -23.38
CA LYS A 125 10.09 0.99 -21.92
C LYS A 125 11.42 1.29 -21.25
N GLU A 126 12.49 0.59 -21.62
CA GLU A 126 13.79 0.73 -21.01
C GLU A 126 14.38 2.14 -21.19
N VAL A 127 14.21 2.74 -22.37
CA VAL A 127 14.62 4.13 -22.60
C VAL A 127 13.83 5.08 -21.70
N ALA A 128 12.53 4.92 -21.59
CA ALA A 128 11.69 5.76 -20.72
C ALA A 128 12.08 5.62 -19.24
N ILE A 129 12.38 4.41 -18.77
CA ILE A 129 12.84 4.14 -17.41
C ILE A 129 14.19 4.86 -17.17
N LYS A 130 15.16 4.73 -18.10
CA LYS A 130 16.44 5.41 -17.99
C LYS A 130 16.30 6.93 -17.92
N ILE A 131 15.43 7.51 -18.74
CA ILE A 131 15.15 8.96 -18.70
C ILE A 131 14.55 9.38 -17.36
N ARG A 132 13.59 8.61 -16.81
CA ARG A 132 13.01 8.90 -15.49
C ARG A 132 14.06 8.82 -14.38
N LYS A 133 14.88 7.77 -14.36
CA LYS A 133 15.98 7.62 -13.38
C LYS A 133 16.96 8.79 -13.47
N LEU A 134 17.32 9.21 -14.69
CA LEU A 134 18.21 10.35 -14.86
C LEU A 134 17.60 11.66 -14.36
N LYS A 135 16.32 11.89 -14.64
CA LYS A 135 15.60 13.06 -14.11
C LYS A 135 15.53 13.03 -12.59
N GLU A 136 15.17 11.90 -12.00
CA GLU A 136 15.15 11.74 -10.55
C GLU A 136 16.53 12.03 -9.95
N LYS A 137 17.59 11.43 -10.47
CA LYS A 137 18.98 11.63 -10.02
C LYS A 137 19.41 13.12 -10.06
N ILE A 138 18.97 13.89 -11.05
CA ILE A 138 19.28 15.31 -11.14
C ILE A 138 18.72 16.09 -9.94
N TYR A 139 17.55 15.67 -9.41
CA TYR A 139 16.91 16.35 -8.30
C TYR A 139 17.27 15.78 -6.92
N LEU A 140 17.79 14.54 -6.83
CA LEU A 140 18.20 13.93 -5.56
C LEU A 140 19.26 14.76 -4.81
N LYS A 141 20.07 15.54 -5.50
CA LYS A 141 21.02 16.47 -4.86
C LYS A 141 20.38 17.59 -4.03
N TYR A 142 19.05 17.76 -4.14
CA TYR A 142 18.28 18.71 -3.35
C TYR A 142 17.44 18.00 -2.26
N VAL A 143 17.67 16.69 -2.05
CA VAL A 143 16.98 15.87 -1.05
C VAL A 143 17.91 15.67 0.14
N ASP A 144 17.44 16.00 1.34
CA ASP A 144 18.23 15.78 2.56
C ASP A 144 17.95 14.41 3.18
N GLN A 145 16.73 13.87 3.01
CA GLN A 145 16.33 12.60 3.60
C GLN A 145 15.37 11.85 2.67
N ILE A 146 15.46 10.52 2.65
CA ILE A 146 14.57 9.64 1.90
C ILE A 146 13.81 8.72 2.87
N ILE A 147 12.52 8.56 2.61
CA ILE A 147 11.67 7.53 3.22
C ILE A 147 11.35 6.50 2.16
N LEU A 148 11.49 5.21 2.49
CA LEU A 148 11.05 4.10 1.65
C LEU A 148 9.87 3.40 2.30
N ALA A 149 8.75 3.29 1.59
CA ALA A 149 7.57 2.57 2.08
C ALA A 149 7.74 1.04 2.00
N ASN A 150 8.65 0.58 1.16
CA ASN A 150 8.97 -0.84 0.97
C ASN A 150 10.42 -1.14 1.35
N ILE A 151 10.67 -2.35 1.87
CA ILE A 151 12.04 -2.83 2.04
C ILE A 151 12.60 -3.16 0.66
N PRO A 152 13.72 -2.55 0.25
CA PRO A 152 14.34 -2.91 -1.01
C PRO A 152 14.84 -4.35 -0.94
N ILE A 153 14.47 -5.14 -1.94
CA ILE A 153 15.02 -6.48 -2.15
C ILE A 153 16.27 -6.30 -2.98
N GLY A 154 17.43 -6.40 -2.35
CA GLY A 154 18.71 -6.06 -2.95
C GLY A 154 19.21 -4.66 -2.61
N GLU A 155 20.09 -4.10 -3.45
CA GLU A 155 20.61 -2.74 -3.25
C GLU A 155 19.51 -1.68 -3.46
N THR A 156 19.34 -0.80 -2.48
CA THR A 156 18.46 0.36 -2.67
C THR A 156 19.01 1.26 -3.79
N PRO A 157 18.17 1.73 -4.72
CA PRO A 157 18.60 2.65 -5.77
C PRO A 157 19.20 3.95 -5.23
N TYR A 158 18.95 4.28 -3.96
CA TYR A 158 19.41 5.50 -3.27
C TYR A 158 20.69 5.30 -2.44
N ALA A 159 21.17 4.07 -2.23
CA ALA A 159 22.36 3.79 -1.43
C ALA A 159 23.63 4.47 -1.98
N ARG A 160 23.69 4.70 -3.29
CA ARG A 160 24.85 5.32 -3.97
C ARG A 160 24.97 6.83 -3.75
N ASP A 161 23.90 7.49 -3.35
CA ASP A 161 23.86 8.95 -3.27
C ASP A 161 24.13 9.46 -1.84
N SER A 162 24.49 8.58 -0.89
CA SER A 162 24.80 8.89 0.53
C SER A 162 23.70 9.70 1.24
N ILE A 163 22.47 9.66 0.73
CA ILE A 163 21.34 10.37 1.35
C ILE A 163 20.82 9.53 2.50
N PRO A 164 20.67 10.08 3.71
CA PRO A 164 20.06 9.39 4.83
C PRO A 164 18.69 8.80 4.45
N THR A 165 18.55 7.48 4.58
CA THR A 165 17.35 6.76 4.14
C THR A 165 16.74 5.97 5.29
N ALA A 166 15.45 6.17 5.53
CA ALA A 166 14.67 5.43 6.52
C ALA A 166 13.63 4.53 5.82
N VAL A 167 13.55 3.26 6.23
CA VAL A 167 12.49 2.36 5.77
C VAL A 167 11.33 2.43 6.75
N LEU A 168 10.21 2.94 6.30
CA LEU A 168 8.98 3.15 7.08
C LEU A 168 7.79 2.51 6.36
N GLN A 169 7.54 1.24 6.65
CA GLN A 169 6.45 0.49 6.03
C GLN A 169 5.08 1.00 6.47
N ASN A 170 4.07 0.75 5.64
CA ASN A 170 2.69 1.11 5.96
C ASN A 170 2.02 0.04 6.84
N PHE A 171 2.52 -0.14 8.07
CA PHE A 171 1.96 -1.08 9.04
C PHE A 171 0.66 -0.55 9.67
N PRO A 172 -0.26 -1.45 10.10
CA PRO A 172 -1.50 -1.05 10.76
C PRO A 172 -1.24 -0.42 12.14
N GLU A 173 -2.22 0.33 12.63
CA GLU A 173 -2.22 0.76 14.03
C GLU A 173 -2.62 -0.39 14.97
N LYS A 174 -2.03 -0.46 16.16
CA LYS A 174 -2.33 -1.51 17.17
C LYS A 174 -3.81 -1.63 17.53
N LYS A 175 -4.57 -0.54 17.45
CA LYS A 175 -6.01 -0.54 17.76
C LYS A 175 -6.83 -1.49 16.90
N HIS A 176 -6.31 -1.91 15.75
CA HIS A 176 -6.97 -2.84 14.83
C HIS A 176 -6.66 -4.31 15.14
N CYS A 177 -5.64 -4.57 16.00
CA CYS A 177 -5.26 -5.93 16.37
C CYS A 177 -6.37 -6.64 17.14
N GLY A 178 -6.72 -7.83 16.72
CA GLY A 178 -7.67 -8.66 17.41
C GLY A 178 -8.08 -9.87 16.60
N PHE A 179 -8.69 -10.83 17.26
CA PHE A 179 -9.23 -12.00 16.58
C PHE A 179 -10.51 -11.66 15.79
N SER A 180 -10.73 -12.35 14.69
CA SER A 180 -12.03 -12.45 14.06
C SER A 180 -13.08 -12.99 15.07
N ARG A 181 -14.37 -12.74 14.82
CA ARG A 181 -15.44 -13.14 15.76
C ARG A 181 -15.41 -14.64 16.04
N GLU A 182 -15.32 -15.01 17.31
CA GLU A 182 -15.07 -16.40 17.75
C GLU A 182 -16.14 -17.40 17.31
N SER A 183 -17.40 -16.99 17.31
CA SER A 183 -18.54 -17.81 16.88
C SER A 183 -18.51 -18.23 15.41
N GLU A 184 -17.74 -17.53 14.60
CA GLU A 184 -17.73 -17.68 13.14
C GLU A 184 -16.42 -18.29 12.60
N ARG A 185 -15.42 -18.55 13.47
CA ARG A 185 -14.09 -19.02 13.08
C ARG A 185 -14.06 -20.37 12.38
N GLN A 186 -15.09 -21.18 12.56
CA GLN A 186 -15.13 -22.52 11.95
C GLN A 186 -15.68 -22.51 10.52
N LYS A 187 -16.24 -21.38 10.06
CA LYS A 187 -16.76 -21.28 8.70
C LYS A 187 -15.64 -20.80 7.76
N PRO A 188 -15.33 -21.52 6.68
CA PRO A 188 -14.28 -21.10 5.74
C PRO A 188 -14.76 -19.92 4.88
N ARG A 189 -14.55 -18.70 5.38
CA ARG A 189 -14.87 -17.46 4.69
C ARG A 189 -13.58 -16.78 4.24
N PHE A 190 -13.32 -16.88 2.95
CA PHE A 190 -12.16 -16.30 2.30
C PHE A 190 -12.40 -14.84 1.94
N ILE A 191 -11.36 -14.02 2.03
CA ILE A 191 -11.39 -12.62 1.61
C ILE A 191 -10.12 -12.22 0.87
N TYR A 192 -10.31 -11.45 -0.19
CA TYR A 192 -9.30 -10.63 -0.83
C TYR A 192 -9.78 -9.19 -0.90
N HIS A 193 -8.91 -8.21 -0.66
CA HIS A 193 -9.23 -6.80 -0.86
C HIS A 193 -8.12 -6.05 -1.59
N GLY A 194 -8.49 -5.01 -2.36
CA GLY A 194 -7.60 -4.18 -3.17
C GLY A 194 -7.90 -4.29 -4.65
N HIS A 195 -6.97 -3.86 -5.52
CA HIS A 195 -7.20 -3.91 -6.96
C HIS A 195 -7.51 -5.33 -7.45
N LEU A 196 -8.58 -5.46 -8.23
CA LEU A 196 -8.95 -6.69 -8.91
C LEU A 196 -8.35 -6.67 -10.32
N ALA A 197 -7.31 -7.50 -10.52
CA ALA A 197 -6.52 -7.46 -11.74
C ALA A 197 -5.80 -8.80 -11.97
N PRO A 198 -5.40 -9.13 -13.22
CA PRO A 198 -4.69 -10.39 -13.52
C PRO A 198 -3.41 -10.56 -12.70
N GLU A 199 -2.60 -9.50 -12.58
CA GLU A 199 -1.35 -9.54 -11.81
C GLU A 199 -1.56 -9.73 -10.30
N ARG A 200 -2.81 -9.67 -9.87
CA ARG A 200 -3.21 -9.98 -8.48
C ARG A 200 -3.73 -11.42 -8.32
N GLY A 201 -3.73 -12.23 -9.40
CA GLY A 201 -4.12 -13.63 -9.38
C GLY A 201 -5.58 -13.88 -9.02
N ILE A 202 -6.48 -12.94 -9.37
CA ILE A 202 -7.90 -13.03 -9.00
C ILE A 202 -8.60 -14.18 -9.71
N ASP A 203 -8.27 -14.42 -10.98
CA ASP A 203 -8.79 -15.53 -11.76
C ASP A 203 -8.33 -16.89 -11.20
N ASP A 204 -7.06 -17.01 -10.81
CA ASP A 204 -6.53 -18.22 -10.18
C ASP A 204 -7.18 -18.49 -8.82
N LEU A 205 -7.43 -17.43 -8.04
CA LEU A 205 -8.16 -17.54 -6.77
C LEU A 205 -9.58 -18.08 -6.98
N ILE A 206 -10.30 -17.61 -7.98
CA ILE A 206 -11.67 -18.07 -8.30
C ILE A 206 -11.62 -19.53 -8.79
N LYS A 207 -10.70 -19.88 -9.67
CA LYS A 207 -10.49 -21.28 -10.12
C LYS A 207 -10.18 -22.22 -8.96
N ALA A 208 -9.29 -21.80 -8.05
CA ALA A 208 -8.99 -22.57 -6.84
C ALA A 208 -10.23 -22.75 -5.94
N MET A 209 -11.05 -21.68 -5.84
CA MET A 209 -12.28 -21.71 -5.04
C MET A 209 -13.31 -22.70 -5.58
N PHE A 210 -13.41 -22.88 -6.90
CA PHE A 210 -14.31 -23.88 -7.51
C PHE A 210 -14.01 -25.29 -6.99
N GLU A 211 -12.75 -25.63 -6.84
CA GLU A 211 -12.36 -26.93 -6.32
C GLU A 211 -12.45 -27.00 -4.78
N VAL A 212 -12.20 -25.90 -4.06
CA VAL A 212 -12.37 -25.85 -2.59
C VAL A 212 -13.81 -26.15 -2.19
N VAL A 213 -14.80 -25.57 -2.90
CA VAL A 213 -16.22 -25.76 -2.60
C VAL A 213 -16.67 -27.21 -2.81
N HIS A 214 -16.03 -27.96 -3.69
CA HIS A 214 -16.30 -29.40 -3.85
C HIS A 214 -16.05 -30.18 -2.55
N TYR A 215 -15.02 -29.82 -1.78
CA TYR A 215 -14.70 -30.45 -0.49
C TYR A 215 -15.37 -29.75 0.71
N TYR A 216 -15.62 -28.46 0.59
CA TYR A 216 -16.19 -27.60 1.64
C TYR A 216 -17.35 -26.77 1.07
N PRO A 217 -18.55 -27.33 0.87
CA PRO A 217 -19.67 -26.64 0.21
C PRO A 217 -20.12 -25.34 0.88
N GLN A 218 -19.79 -25.16 2.16
CA GLN A 218 -20.11 -23.94 2.92
C GLN A 218 -19.05 -22.84 2.77
N ALA A 219 -17.94 -23.08 2.01
CA ALA A 219 -16.92 -22.08 1.81
C ALA A 219 -17.43 -20.94 0.92
N THR A 220 -17.04 -19.72 1.25
CA THR A 220 -17.37 -18.51 0.49
C THR A 220 -16.14 -17.67 0.21
N LEU A 221 -16.17 -16.87 -0.86
CA LEU A 221 -15.13 -15.93 -1.22
C LEU A 221 -15.69 -14.53 -1.39
N THR A 222 -15.14 -13.58 -0.67
CA THR A 222 -15.44 -12.15 -0.81
C THR A 222 -14.28 -11.44 -1.49
N LEU A 223 -14.57 -10.74 -2.58
CA LEU A 223 -13.63 -9.88 -3.30
C LEU A 223 -14.06 -8.42 -3.12
N ILE A 224 -13.19 -7.57 -2.58
CA ILE A 224 -13.48 -6.15 -2.37
C ILE A 224 -12.46 -5.32 -3.12
N GLY A 225 -12.91 -4.48 -4.04
CA GLY A 225 -12.01 -3.58 -4.74
C GLY A 225 -12.50 -3.10 -6.09
N THR A 226 -11.62 -2.40 -6.77
CA THR A 226 -11.89 -1.86 -8.10
C THR A 226 -11.16 -2.69 -9.15
N PHE A 227 -11.89 -3.09 -10.18
CA PHE A 227 -11.28 -3.71 -11.36
C PHE A 227 -10.41 -2.70 -12.10
N ARG A 228 -9.20 -3.12 -12.45
CA ARG A 228 -8.27 -2.28 -13.20
C ARG A 228 -8.77 -1.98 -14.62
N THR A 229 -9.43 -2.96 -15.24
CA THR A 229 -10.02 -2.82 -16.59
C THR A 229 -11.42 -3.41 -16.64
N THR A 230 -12.26 -2.86 -17.51
CA THR A 230 -13.60 -3.41 -17.76
C THR A 230 -13.54 -4.79 -18.40
N VAL A 231 -12.57 -5.02 -19.30
CA VAL A 231 -12.35 -6.32 -19.95
C VAL A 231 -12.15 -7.42 -18.89
N PHE A 232 -11.22 -7.22 -17.96
CA PHE A 232 -10.97 -8.21 -16.91
C PHE A 232 -12.17 -8.40 -15.97
N ARG A 233 -12.91 -7.32 -15.69
CA ARG A 233 -14.17 -7.43 -14.93
C ARG A 233 -15.16 -8.37 -15.61
N ASP A 234 -15.36 -8.17 -16.93
CA ASP A 234 -16.33 -8.92 -17.71
C ASP A 234 -15.89 -10.40 -17.83
N GLU A 235 -14.59 -10.67 -17.97
CA GLU A 235 -14.00 -12.02 -17.93
C GLU A 235 -14.28 -12.71 -16.57
N ILE A 236 -14.06 -12.04 -15.45
CA ILE A 236 -14.30 -12.58 -14.10
C ILE A 236 -15.79 -12.83 -13.87
N GLN A 237 -16.67 -11.89 -14.27
CA GLN A 237 -18.12 -12.08 -14.14
C GLN A 237 -18.59 -13.27 -14.97
N LYS A 238 -18.09 -13.41 -16.21
CA LYS A 238 -18.40 -14.57 -17.06
C LYS A 238 -17.90 -15.87 -16.41
N LEU A 239 -16.66 -15.90 -15.90
CA LEU A 239 -16.09 -17.08 -15.23
C LEU A 239 -16.97 -17.55 -14.05
N ILE A 240 -17.48 -16.63 -13.23
CA ILE A 240 -18.38 -16.92 -12.12
C ILE A 240 -19.72 -17.44 -12.62
N HIS A 241 -20.32 -16.78 -13.64
CA HIS A 241 -21.62 -17.13 -14.20
C HIS A 241 -21.63 -18.49 -14.89
N ASP A 242 -20.66 -18.75 -15.75
CA ASP A 242 -20.55 -20.03 -16.51
C ASP A 242 -20.39 -21.25 -15.60
N ASN A 243 -19.93 -21.03 -14.35
CA ASN A 243 -19.79 -22.07 -13.34
C ASN A 243 -20.88 -22.05 -12.27
N SER A 244 -21.88 -21.16 -12.36
CA SER A 244 -22.97 -20.99 -11.38
C SER A 244 -22.48 -20.72 -9.95
N PHE A 245 -21.45 -19.87 -9.81
CA PHE A 245 -20.76 -19.58 -8.54
C PHE A 245 -21.16 -18.24 -7.90
N GLU A 246 -22.23 -17.60 -8.35
CA GLU A 246 -22.72 -16.31 -7.83
C GLU A 246 -23.07 -16.35 -6.34
N ASN A 247 -23.42 -17.53 -5.82
CA ASN A 247 -23.70 -17.71 -4.38
C ASN A 247 -22.44 -17.92 -3.53
N VAL A 248 -21.33 -18.32 -4.15
CA VAL A 248 -20.05 -18.61 -3.50
C VAL A 248 -19.12 -17.40 -3.55
N VAL A 249 -19.00 -16.75 -4.71
CA VAL A 249 -18.12 -15.61 -4.93
C VAL A 249 -18.91 -14.31 -4.95
N LYS A 250 -18.63 -13.43 -4.00
CA LYS A 250 -19.25 -12.11 -3.90
C LYS A 250 -18.22 -11.03 -4.22
N ILE A 251 -18.58 -10.11 -5.11
CA ILE A 251 -17.73 -8.99 -5.50
C ILE A 251 -18.36 -7.69 -5.02
N PHE A 252 -17.60 -6.91 -4.27
CA PHE A 252 -17.99 -5.59 -3.78
C PHE A 252 -17.03 -4.52 -4.32
N ASN A 253 -17.54 -3.33 -4.51
CA ASN A 253 -16.72 -2.17 -4.83
C ASN A 253 -15.74 -1.85 -3.70
N GLN A 254 -14.75 -1.04 -3.99
CA GLN A 254 -13.85 -0.50 -2.98
C GLN A 254 -14.65 0.25 -1.91
N ILE A 255 -14.32 -0.03 -0.66
CA ILE A 255 -14.88 0.63 0.53
C ILE A 255 -13.83 1.56 1.15
N PRO A 256 -14.24 2.54 1.95
CA PRO A 256 -13.32 3.37 2.73
C PRO A 256 -12.39 2.51 3.60
N HIS A 257 -11.12 2.90 3.71
CA HIS A 257 -10.12 2.09 4.41
C HIS A 257 -10.47 1.84 5.89
N ASN A 258 -11.08 2.79 6.56
CA ASN A 258 -11.52 2.65 7.95
C ASN A 258 -12.60 1.57 8.14
N GLU A 259 -13.36 1.22 7.10
CA GLU A 259 -14.41 0.21 7.15
C GLU A 259 -13.87 -1.21 6.91
N ILE A 260 -12.69 -1.35 6.28
CA ILE A 260 -12.13 -2.65 5.93
C ILE A 260 -11.92 -3.54 7.17
N TRP A 261 -11.59 -2.95 8.30
CA TRP A 261 -11.33 -3.66 9.55
C TRP A 261 -12.54 -4.45 10.07
N GLY A 262 -13.73 -3.85 9.95
CA GLY A 262 -14.99 -4.54 10.29
C GLY A 262 -15.22 -5.74 9.38
N VAL A 263 -15.03 -5.53 8.08
CA VAL A 263 -15.23 -6.59 7.08
C VAL A 263 -14.21 -7.72 7.25
N LEU A 264 -12.94 -7.41 7.47
CA LEU A 264 -11.91 -8.44 7.70
C LEU A 264 -12.25 -9.31 8.90
N LYS A 265 -12.73 -8.74 10.01
CA LYS A 265 -13.11 -9.47 11.22
C LYS A 265 -14.32 -10.41 11.02
N ASP A 266 -15.11 -10.22 9.99
CA ASP A 266 -16.20 -11.12 9.63
C ASP A 266 -15.74 -12.31 8.76
N HIS A 267 -14.44 -12.39 8.41
CA HIS A 267 -13.84 -13.45 7.62
C HIS A 267 -12.86 -14.28 8.47
N THR A 268 -12.42 -15.40 7.92
CA THR A 268 -11.55 -16.35 8.65
C THR A 268 -10.22 -16.58 7.94
N ILE A 269 -10.15 -16.41 6.62
CA ILE A 269 -8.97 -16.68 5.80
C ILE A 269 -8.75 -15.50 4.84
N GLY A 270 -7.62 -14.83 4.97
CA GLY A 270 -7.16 -13.83 4.02
C GLY A 270 -6.32 -14.46 2.93
N VAL A 271 -6.53 -14.07 1.66
CA VAL A 271 -5.78 -14.63 0.53
C VAL A 271 -5.01 -13.54 -0.21
N ILE A 272 -3.74 -13.81 -0.51
CA ILE A 272 -2.86 -12.96 -1.33
C ILE A 272 -2.35 -13.80 -2.50
N PRO A 273 -3.13 -13.95 -3.59
CA PRO A 273 -2.85 -14.89 -4.66
C PRO A 273 -2.02 -14.29 -5.80
N PHE A 274 -1.11 -13.37 -5.49
CA PHE A 274 -0.40 -12.57 -6.49
C PHE A 274 0.35 -13.41 -7.51
N ALA A 275 0.20 -13.07 -8.80
CA ALA A 275 1.05 -13.58 -9.87
C ALA A 275 2.47 -13.00 -9.76
N ARG A 276 3.46 -13.73 -10.29
CA ARG A 276 4.86 -13.29 -10.30
C ARG A 276 5.08 -12.25 -11.38
N ASN A 277 5.50 -11.06 -10.99
CA ASN A 277 5.86 -9.96 -11.89
C ASN A 277 6.76 -8.95 -11.15
N PRO A 278 7.42 -8.01 -11.85
CA PRO A 278 8.36 -7.07 -11.22
C PRO A 278 7.75 -6.30 -10.03
N LEU A 279 6.46 -5.95 -10.08
CA LEU A 279 5.81 -5.22 -9.00
C LEU A 279 5.58 -6.09 -7.76
N THR A 280 5.11 -7.32 -7.94
CA THR A 280 4.80 -8.23 -6.83
C THR A 280 6.05 -8.89 -6.24
N GLU A 281 7.16 -8.91 -6.96
CA GLU A 281 8.45 -9.39 -6.47
C GLU A 281 9.22 -8.34 -5.65
N GLU A 282 8.83 -7.06 -5.73
CA GLU A 282 9.54 -5.98 -5.05
C GLU A 282 8.69 -5.27 -3.98
N ASN A 283 7.37 -5.21 -4.13
CA ASN A 283 6.51 -4.47 -3.24
C ASN A 283 5.83 -5.35 -2.20
N THR A 284 5.97 -4.98 -0.93
CA THR A 284 5.27 -5.65 0.17
C THR A 284 3.79 -5.27 0.16
N PRO A 285 2.86 -6.22 0.11
CA PRO A 285 1.44 -5.91 0.17
C PRO A 285 1.01 -5.50 1.58
N THR A 286 0.49 -4.30 1.75
CA THR A 286 -0.03 -3.79 3.04
C THR A 286 -1.14 -4.68 3.60
N LYS A 287 -1.96 -5.27 2.72
CA LYS A 287 -3.04 -6.20 3.09
C LYS A 287 -2.58 -7.41 3.90
N LEU A 288 -1.31 -7.84 3.75
CA LEU A 288 -0.74 -8.89 4.60
C LEU A 288 -0.89 -8.52 6.08
N PHE A 289 -0.44 -7.33 6.44
CA PHE A 289 -0.46 -6.87 7.83
C PHE A 289 -1.87 -6.56 8.32
N GLU A 290 -2.73 -6.08 7.44
CA GLU A 290 -4.14 -5.81 7.76
C GLU A 290 -4.90 -7.11 8.06
N MET A 291 -4.72 -8.15 7.24
CA MET A 291 -5.29 -9.47 7.46
C MET A 291 -4.70 -10.14 8.71
N MET A 292 -3.37 -10.05 8.93
CA MET A 292 -2.73 -10.54 10.16
C MET A 292 -3.27 -9.84 11.40
N ALA A 293 -3.40 -8.51 11.38
CA ALA A 293 -3.94 -7.72 12.49
C ALA A 293 -5.39 -8.05 12.79
N SER A 294 -6.17 -8.42 11.76
CA SER A 294 -7.58 -8.82 11.91
C SER A 294 -7.77 -10.27 12.36
N GLY A 295 -6.68 -11.01 12.60
CA GLY A 295 -6.71 -12.38 13.12
C GLY A 295 -7.23 -13.40 12.11
N LEU A 296 -6.88 -13.25 10.85
CA LEU A 296 -7.17 -14.23 9.80
C LEU A 296 -6.03 -15.25 9.65
N GLU A 297 -6.36 -16.47 9.25
CA GLU A 297 -5.39 -17.37 8.63
C GLU A 297 -4.95 -16.77 7.29
N ILE A 298 -3.67 -16.90 6.94
CA ILE A 298 -3.13 -16.28 5.74
C ILE A 298 -2.76 -17.35 4.71
N VAL A 299 -3.34 -17.25 3.53
CA VAL A 299 -2.93 -17.99 2.34
C VAL A 299 -2.23 -17.00 1.39
N SER A 300 -1.05 -17.34 0.91
CA SER A 300 -0.31 -16.46 0.02
C SER A 300 0.49 -17.22 -1.01
N THR A 301 0.65 -16.66 -2.18
CA THR A 301 1.67 -17.10 -3.13
C THR A 301 3.06 -16.77 -2.58
N ASP A 302 4.01 -17.67 -2.90
CA ASP A 302 5.39 -17.60 -2.40
C ASP A 302 6.20 -16.54 -3.17
N LEU A 303 6.19 -15.34 -2.61
CA LEU A 303 6.89 -14.18 -3.16
C LEU A 303 7.86 -13.59 -2.13
N PRO A 304 9.06 -13.14 -2.54
CA PRO A 304 10.10 -12.64 -1.64
C PRO A 304 9.65 -11.54 -0.68
N PRO A 305 8.85 -10.52 -1.10
CA PRO A 305 8.40 -9.46 -0.18
C PRO A 305 7.49 -9.94 0.95
N ILE A 306 6.77 -11.06 0.74
CA ILE A 306 5.89 -11.63 1.77
C ILE A 306 6.72 -12.54 2.68
N ARG A 307 7.58 -13.38 2.11
CA ARG A 307 8.52 -14.25 2.84
C ARG A 307 9.41 -13.48 3.82
N HIS A 308 9.79 -12.27 3.46
CA HIS A 308 10.62 -11.43 4.34
C HIS A 308 9.98 -11.16 5.72
N PHE A 309 8.65 -11.04 5.78
CA PHE A 309 7.94 -10.70 7.03
C PHE A 309 7.40 -11.92 7.76
N VAL A 310 6.98 -12.93 7.05
CA VAL A 310 6.34 -14.14 7.60
C VAL A 310 6.84 -15.37 6.89
N ASN A 311 6.99 -16.48 7.62
CA ASN A 311 7.45 -17.73 7.06
C ASN A 311 6.60 -18.92 7.52
N GLU A 312 6.45 -19.11 8.84
CA GLU A 312 5.83 -20.30 9.42
C GLU A 312 4.31 -20.20 9.64
N SER A 313 3.76 -18.98 9.57
CA SER A 313 2.35 -18.70 9.90
C SER A 313 1.50 -18.35 8.67
N VAL A 314 1.94 -18.83 7.50
CA VAL A 314 1.29 -18.63 6.20
C VAL A 314 1.23 -19.95 5.46
N TYR A 315 0.12 -20.22 4.79
CA TYR A 315 -0.07 -21.35 3.90
C TYR A 315 0.36 -20.93 2.49
N TRP A 316 1.48 -21.49 2.04
CA TRP A 316 2.14 -21.09 0.82
C TRP A 316 1.60 -21.81 -0.41
N ALA A 317 1.42 -21.07 -1.50
CA ALA A 317 1.09 -21.57 -2.83
C ALA A 317 2.12 -21.13 -3.86
N SER A 318 2.32 -21.90 -4.91
CA SER A 318 3.08 -21.46 -6.08
C SER A 318 2.29 -20.35 -6.81
N PRO A 319 2.94 -19.24 -7.21
CA PRO A 319 2.31 -18.25 -8.06
C PRO A 319 1.80 -18.87 -9.37
N GLU A 320 0.68 -18.38 -9.89
CA GLU A 320 0.10 -18.80 -11.19
C GLU A 320 -0.25 -20.30 -11.24
N ASP A 321 -0.52 -20.90 -10.08
CA ASP A 321 -0.92 -22.31 -9.93
C ASP A 321 -2.19 -22.43 -9.07
N PRO A 322 -3.38 -22.48 -9.67
CA PRO A 322 -4.65 -22.65 -8.97
C PRO A 322 -4.72 -23.92 -8.12
N GLY A 323 -4.06 -25.02 -8.56
CA GLY A 323 -4.01 -26.29 -7.83
C GLY A 323 -3.21 -26.18 -6.54
N SER A 324 -2.04 -25.53 -6.61
CA SER A 324 -1.23 -25.19 -5.42
C SER A 324 -2.00 -24.27 -4.47
N LEU A 325 -2.67 -23.23 -5.02
CA LEU A 325 -3.47 -22.30 -4.23
C LEU A 325 -4.62 -23.01 -3.51
N ARG A 326 -5.33 -23.92 -4.20
CA ARG A 326 -6.35 -24.79 -3.59
C ARG A 326 -5.77 -25.57 -2.40
N GLY A 327 -4.61 -26.21 -2.59
CA GLY A 327 -3.95 -27.00 -1.53
C GLY A 327 -3.67 -26.15 -0.28
N ALA A 328 -3.14 -24.94 -0.46
CA ALA A 328 -2.90 -23.98 0.61
C ALA A 328 -4.20 -23.54 1.28
N MET A 329 -5.26 -23.24 0.51
CA MET A 329 -6.58 -22.87 1.03
C MET A 329 -7.20 -23.99 1.88
N ILE A 330 -7.13 -25.23 1.44
CA ILE A 330 -7.60 -26.41 2.20
C ILE A 330 -6.80 -26.57 3.50
N SER A 331 -5.49 -26.37 3.47
CA SER A 331 -4.63 -26.44 4.65
C SER A 331 -5.01 -25.35 5.68
N ALA A 332 -5.30 -24.14 5.22
CA ALA A 332 -5.80 -23.06 6.07
C ALA A 332 -7.16 -23.41 6.72
N ILE A 333 -8.10 -24.00 5.97
CA ILE A 333 -9.38 -24.47 6.53
C ILE A 333 -9.18 -25.46 7.67
N LYS A 334 -8.31 -26.45 7.47
CA LYS A 334 -8.03 -27.50 8.48
C LYS A 334 -7.47 -26.91 9.77
N SER A 335 -6.78 -25.80 9.69
CA SER A 335 -6.12 -25.14 10.81
C SER A 335 -7.01 -24.15 11.58
N LEU A 336 -8.18 -23.79 11.06
CA LEU A 336 -9.08 -22.79 11.69
C LEU A 336 -9.40 -23.09 13.17
N ARG A 337 -9.44 -24.39 13.56
CA ARG A 337 -9.71 -24.80 14.94
C ARG A 337 -8.50 -24.61 15.87
N GLN A 338 -7.28 -24.58 15.35
CA GLN A 338 -6.04 -24.57 16.16
C GLN A 338 -5.59 -23.14 16.48
N SER A 339 -5.82 -22.19 15.59
CA SER A 339 -5.48 -20.76 15.72
C SER A 339 -4.01 -20.47 16.06
N SER A 340 -3.08 -21.41 15.88
CA SER A 340 -1.66 -21.23 16.26
C SER A 340 -0.95 -20.22 15.37
N SER A 341 -1.20 -20.26 14.05
CA SER A 341 -0.69 -19.31 13.05
C SER A 341 -1.24 -17.91 13.28
N ILE A 342 -2.52 -17.79 13.61
CA ILE A 342 -3.15 -16.52 13.94
C ILE A 342 -2.47 -15.87 15.15
N LYS A 343 -2.25 -16.64 16.22
CA LYS A 343 -1.57 -16.13 17.44
C LYS A 343 -0.17 -15.65 17.12
N LYS A 344 0.61 -16.39 16.33
CA LYS A 344 1.96 -15.97 15.87
C LYS A 344 1.86 -14.67 15.07
N ASN A 345 0.92 -14.55 14.14
CA ASN A 345 0.73 -13.36 13.32
C ASN A 345 0.34 -12.14 14.15
N LEU A 346 -0.60 -12.28 15.08
CA LEU A 346 -0.99 -11.20 16.00
C LEU A 346 0.19 -10.74 16.87
N ASP A 347 0.99 -11.67 17.41
CA ASP A 347 2.20 -11.35 18.17
C ASP A 347 3.23 -10.57 17.33
N LEU A 348 3.43 -10.95 16.06
CA LEU A 348 4.28 -10.21 15.13
C LEU A 348 3.77 -8.78 14.88
N ILE A 349 2.45 -8.61 14.68
CA ILE A 349 1.85 -7.28 14.53
C ILE A 349 2.05 -6.47 15.80
N GLU A 350 1.72 -7.02 16.96
CA GLU A 350 1.79 -6.30 18.23
C GLU A 350 3.22 -5.84 18.55
N LYS A 351 4.23 -6.69 18.31
CA LYS A 351 5.62 -6.43 18.69
C LYS A 351 6.44 -5.73 17.62
N LYS A 352 6.17 -6.00 16.31
CA LYS A 352 7.07 -5.59 15.23
C LYS A 352 6.39 -4.80 14.11
N TYR A 353 5.21 -5.24 13.65
CA TYR A 353 4.64 -4.75 12.39
C TYR A 353 3.41 -3.86 12.63
N ASN A 354 3.58 -2.83 13.46
CA ASN A 354 2.55 -1.83 13.71
C ASN A 354 3.13 -0.41 13.59
N TRP A 355 2.24 0.55 13.32
CA TRP A 355 2.64 1.94 13.14
C TRP A 355 3.40 2.50 14.36
N GLY A 356 3.00 2.17 15.58
CA GLY A 356 3.65 2.67 16.79
C GLY A 356 5.15 2.32 16.90
N VAL A 357 5.60 1.20 16.29
CA VAL A 357 7.03 0.82 16.26
C VAL A 357 7.82 1.74 15.34
N ILE A 358 7.24 2.20 14.25
CA ILE A 358 7.93 3.05 13.26
C ILE A 358 7.60 4.53 13.40
N GLU A 359 6.56 4.90 14.12
CA GLU A 359 6.14 6.28 14.37
C GLU A 359 7.29 7.13 14.93
N LYS A 360 8.03 6.59 15.91
CA LYS A 360 9.19 7.30 16.47
C LYS A 360 10.23 7.62 15.39
N ARG A 361 10.58 6.64 14.55
CA ARG A 361 11.55 6.85 13.46
C ARG A 361 11.08 7.90 12.46
N TYR A 362 9.77 7.96 12.21
CA TYR A 362 9.19 8.98 11.36
C TYR A 362 9.32 10.36 12.00
N LEU A 363 8.98 10.49 13.28
CA LEU A 363 9.05 11.76 14.02
C LEU A 363 10.48 12.28 14.16
N ASP A 364 11.46 11.38 14.36
CA ASP A 364 12.89 11.72 14.46
C ASP A 364 13.42 12.46 13.19
N LEU A 365 12.77 12.28 12.03
CA LEU A 365 13.12 13.00 10.79
C LEU A 365 12.80 14.51 10.86
N PHE A 366 11.95 14.92 11.77
CA PHE A 366 11.50 16.30 11.94
C PHE A 366 12.08 16.97 13.20
N GLU A 367 12.87 16.27 13.96
CA GLU A 367 13.61 16.87 15.07
C GLU A 367 14.73 17.75 14.49
N VAL A 368 14.73 19.02 14.87
CA VAL A 368 15.77 19.98 14.44
C VAL A 368 17.11 19.52 15.02
N ARG A 369 18.04 19.20 14.13
CA ARG A 369 19.45 19.00 14.50
C ARG A 369 20.16 20.34 14.67
#